data_1dcdc2b8e06718bb7ab8acc2f53ade73
#
_entry.id   1dcdc2b8e06718bb7ab8acc2f53ade73
#
_cell.length_a   1.000
_cell.length_b   1.000
_cell.length_c   1.000
_cell.angle_alpha   90.00
_cell.angle_beta   90.00
_cell.angle_gamma   90.00
#
_symmetry.space_group_name_H-M   'P 1'
#
loop_
_entity.id
_entity.type
_entity.pdbx_description
1 polymer ?
#
loop_
_entity_poly.entity_id
_entity_poly.type
_entity_poly.pdbx_seq_one_letter_code
_entity_poly.pdbx_strand_id
1 'polypeptide(L)'
;MSLTEDLKARAEVSAKKYPENIRKVMSNGIQILKDTNMISKALKTGDLIPEITLPNAAHKNISVQEVLLDKKVILSFYRGSWCPYCNLELIALQRSLHEFEKYGATLIAISPETPDNSLTTSEKNNLSFEVLSDIDNKIAKEFNLAFSLPDDLIEVYKGFNIDLEKSNGNKNQQLPVSATYIIDQDGTIVYDFIKEDYKERADPKEIIKQLKNK
;
A
#
# COMPACT_ATOMS: atom_id res chain seq x y z
N MET A 1 -19.48 2.93 -7.89
CA MET A 1 -18.57 2.03 -8.62
C MET A 1 -17.73 1.27 -7.60
N SER A 2 -17.33 0.04 -7.90
CA SER A 2 -16.37 -0.72 -7.06
C SER A 2 -14.95 -0.18 -7.29
N LEU A 3 -14.05 -0.45 -6.34
CA LEU A 3 -12.63 -0.10 -6.52
C LEU A 3 -12.07 -0.71 -7.82
N THR A 4 -12.42 -1.96 -8.12
CA THR A 4 -11.97 -2.64 -9.35
C THR A 4 -12.39 -1.89 -10.62
N GLU A 5 -13.61 -1.35 -10.67
CA GLU A 5 -14.09 -0.54 -11.80
C GLU A 5 -13.33 0.79 -11.91
N ASP A 6 -13.11 1.48 -10.77
CA ASP A 6 -12.38 2.75 -10.72
C ASP A 6 -10.91 2.57 -11.17
N LEU A 7 -10.24 1.49 -10.73
CA LEU A 7 -8.86 1.15 -11.14
C LEU A 7 -8.78 0.85 -12.65
N LYS A 8 -9.76 0.10 -13.20
CA LYS A 8 -9.84 -0.17 -14.63
C LYS A 8 -10.03 1.11 -15.44
N ALA A 9 -10.97 1.94 -15.05
CA ALA A 9 -11.20 3.24 -15.71
C ALA A 9 -9.94 4.12 -15.66
N ARG A 10 -9.23 4.14 -14.52
CA ARG A 10 -7.96 4.86 -14.39
C ARG A 10 -6.88 4.30 -15.32
N ALA A 11 -6.78 2.98 -15.46
CA ALA A 11 -5.84 2.33 -16.37
C ALA A 11 -6.10 2.71 -17.83
N GLU A 12 -7.37 2.73 -18.25
CA GLU A 12 -7.79 3.16 -19.61
C GLU A 12 -7.42 4.62 -19.89
N VAL A 13 -7.65 5.53 -18.93
CA VAL A 13 -7.23 6.93 -19.04
C VAL A 13 -5.71 7.03 -19.17
N SER A 14 -4.95 6.29 -18.38
CA SER A 14 -3.48 6.26 -18.46
C SER A 14 -2.97 5.73 -19.78
N ALA A 15 -3.61 4.67 -20.32
CA ALA A 15 -3.26 4.10 -21.61
C ALA A 15 -3.44 5.08 -22.80
N LYS A 16 -4.43 5.97 -22.70
CA LYS A 16 -4.67 7.02 -23.70
C LYS A 16 -3.76 8.24 -23.51
N LYS A 17 -3.41 8.57 -22.26
CA LYS A 17 -2.66 9.77 -21.91
C LYS A 17 -1.17 9.66 -22.22
N TYR A 18 -0.56 8.51 -21.98
CA TYR A 18 0.89 8.33 -22.07
C TYR A 18 1.30 7.71 -23.40
N PRO A 19 2.38 8.23 -24.05
CA PRO A 19 2.93 7.67 -25.28
C PRO A 19 3.45 6.24 -25.07
N GLU A 20 3.57 5.50 -26.16
CA GLU A 20 3.90 4.07 -26.13
C GLU A 20 5.22 3.75 -25.42
N ASN A 21 6.27 4.56 -25.67
CA ASN A 21 7.57 4.39 -25.02
C ASN A 21 7.48 4.48 -23.51
N ILE A 22 6.73 5.43 -22.95
CA ILE A 22 6.50 5.57 -21.51
C ILE A 22 5.71 4.36 -20.97
N ARG A 23 4.69 3.92 -21.69
CA ARG A 23 3.89 2.74 -21.28
C ARG A 23 4.74 1.47 -21.28
N LYS A 24 5.67 1.32 -22.24
CA LYS A 24 6.61 0.20 -22.27
C LYS A 24 7.55 0.19 -21.06
N VAL A 25 8.12 1.33 -20.67
CA VAL A 25 8.96 1.42 -19.47
C VAL A 25 8.16 1.05 -18.23
N MET A 26 6.94 1.58 -18.06
CA MET A 26 6.08 1.26 -16.91
C MET A 26 5.70 -0.22 -16.86
N SER A 27 5.40 -0.86 -18.00
CA SER A 27 5.08 -2.28 -18.04
C SER A 27 6.32 -3.17 -17.85
N ASN A 28 7.48 -2.74 -18.35
CA ASN A 28 8.75 -3.43 -18.14
C ASN A 28 9.13 -3.43 -16.65
N GLY A 29 8.93 -2.31 -15.94
CA GLY A 29 9.14 -2.26 -14.49
C GLY A 29 8.31 -3.30 -13.72
N ILE A 30 7.05 -3.54 -14.14
CA ILE A 30 6.22 -4.61 -13.57
C ILE A 30 6.79 -6.00 -13.93
N GLN A 31 7.25 -6.18 -15.17
CA GLN A 31 7.81 -7.46 -15.61
C GLN A 31 9.11 -7.79 -14.86
N ILE A 32 10.03 -6.81 -14.72
CA ILE A 32 11.25 -6.97 -13.92
C ILE A 32 10.89 -7.41 -12.50
N LEU A 33 9.89 -6.77 -11.89
CA LEU A 33 9.45 -7.14 -10.55
C LEU A 33 8.92 -8.58 -10.48
N LYS A 34 8.13 -9.01 -11.47
CA LYS A 34 7.66 -10.42 -11.59
C LYS A 34 8.82 -11.40 -11.71
N ASP A 35 9.83 -11.06 -12.52
CA ASP A 35 10.98 -11.91 -12.78
C ASP A 35 11.85 -12.12 -11.52
N THR A 36 11.78 -11.22 -10.53
CA THR A 36 12.44 -11.43 -9.22
C THR A 36 11.81 -12.52 -8.38
N ASN A 37 10.56 -12.91 -8.69
CA ASN A 37 9.75 -13.84 -7.91
C ASN A 37 9.67 -13.47 -6.39
N MET A 38 9.76 -12.18 -6.07
CA MET A 38 9.81 -11.73 -4.67
C MET A 38 8.52 -12.00 -3.90
N ILE A 39 7.36 -11.96 -4.56
CA ILE A 39 6.06 -12.24 -3.91
C ILE A 39 6.01 -13.69 -3.37
N SER A 40 6.75 -14.63 -3.95
CA SER A 40 6.81 -16.00 -3.39
C SER A 40 7.42 -16.06 -1.99
N LYS A 41 8.23 -15.05 -1.63
CA LYS A 41 8.91 -14.91 -0.32
C LYS A 41 8.21 -13.94 0.61
N ALA A 42 7.20 -13.20 0.14
CA ALA A 42 6.43 -12.29 0.98
C ALA A 42 5.68 -13.05 2.07
N LEU A 43 5.48 -12.40 3.21
CA LEU A 43 4.61 -12.96 4.26
C LEU A 43 3.20 -13.19 3.72
N LYS A 44 2.58 -14.30 4.12
CA LYS A 44 1.29 -14.77 3.61
C LYS A 44 0.38 -15.26 4.71
N THR A 45 -0.83 -15.60 4.34
CA THR A 45 -1.81 -16.26 5.22
C THR A 45 -1.17 -17.45 5.93
N GLY A 46 -1.22 -17.44 7.26
CA GLY A 46 -0.61 -18.41 8.17
C GLY A 46 0.70 -17.95 8.81
N ASP A 47 1.36 -16.92 8.27
CA ASP A 47 2.58 -16.36 8.87
C ASP A 47 2.24 -15.38 10.01
N LEU A 48 3.17 -15.22 10.94
CA LEU A 48 3.13 -14.17 11.96
C LEU A 48 3.77 -12.88 11.43
N ILE A 49 3.16 -11.74 11.77
CA ILE A 49 3.78 -10.45 11.43
C ILE A 49 4.95 -10.14 12.37
N PRO A 50 5.96 -9.37 11.90
CA PRO A 50 6.99 -8.80 12.78
C PRO A 50 6.39 -7.73 13.70
N GLU A 51 7.18 -7.28 14.69
CA GLU A 51 6.82 -6.11 15.48
C GLU A 51 6.80 -4.85 14.62
N ILE A 52 5.69 -4.09 14.67
CA ILE A 52 5.51 -2.87 13.90
C ILE A 52 5.24 -1.71 14.84
N THR A 53 6.21 -0.80 14.92
CA THR A 53 6.05 0.48 15.61
C THR A 53 6.59 1.58 14.70
N LEU A 54 5.68 2.41 14.17
CA LEU A 54 5.99 3.45 13.20
C LEU A 54 5.33 4.78 13.57
N PRO A 55 5.93 5.93 13.20
CA PRO A 55 5.30 7.22 13.39
C PRO A 55 4.11 7.40 12.44
N ASN A 56 3.03 7.95 12.97
CA ASN A 56 1.90 8.42 12.15
C ASN A 56 2.12 9.84 11.63
N ALA A 57 1.15 10.38 10.92
CA ALA A 57 1.14 11.74 10.36
C ALA A 57 1.31 12.86 11.42
N ALA A 58 1.00 12.60 12.68
CA ALA A 58 1.20 13.52 13.82
C ALA A 58 2.51 13.24 14.58
N HIS A 59 3.45 12.49 14.00
CA HIS A 59 4.72 12.07 14.61
C HIS A 59 4.58 11.25 15.91
N LYS A 60 3.40 10.68 16.17
CA LYS A 60 3.18 9.76 17.29
C LYS A 60 3.50 8.34 16.83
N ASN A 61 4.31 7.62 17.59
CA ASN A 61 4.55 6.20 17.34
C ASN A 61 3.30 5.38 17.66
N ILE A 62 2.90 4.56 16.72
CA ILE A 62 1.76 3.63 16.79
C ILE A 62 2.33 2.20 16.73
N SER A 63 2.02 1.40 17.73
CA SER A 63 2.31 -0.04 17.75
C SER A 63 1.12 -0.82 17.19
N VAL A 64 1.34 -1.60 16.14
CA VAL A 64 0.31 -2.47 15.57
C VAL A 64 -0.05 -3.58 16.58
N GLN A 65 0.92 -4.08 17.34
CA GLN A 65 0.69 -5.08 18.38
C GLN A 65 -0.24 -4.58 19.49
N GLU A 66 -0.11 -3.30 19.90
CA GLU A 66 -1.04 -2.69 20.86
C GLU A 66 -2.46 -2.60 20.29
N VAL A 67 -2.62 -2.29 19.01
CA VAL A 67 -3.93 -2.26 18.33
C VAL A 67 -4.54 -3.65 18.26
N LEU A 68 -3.73 -4.68 18.02
CA LEU A 68 -4.19 -6.09 17.93
C LEU A 68 -4.73 -6.64 19.26
N LEU A 69 -4.41 -6.02 20.42
CA LEU A 69 -5.00 -6.42 21.70
C LEU A 69 -6.53 -6.28 21.71
N ASP A 70 -7.06 -5.31 20.95
CA ASP A 70 -8.50 -5.01 20.93
C ASP A 70 -9.19 -5.42 19.63
N LYS A 71 -8.51 -5.36 18.50
CA LYS A 71 -9.13 -5.47 17.16
C LYS A 71 -8.22 -6.20 16.19
N LYS A 72 -8.81 -6.84 15.18
CA LYS A 72 -8.09 -7.25 13.96
C LYS A 72 -7.58 -6.01 13.22
N VAL A 73 -6.46 -6.13 12.51
CA VAL A 73 -5.91 -5.04 11.71
C VAL A 73 -5.96 -5.39 10.24
N ILE A 74 -6.57 -4.53 9.44
CA ILE A 74 -6.37 -4.49 7.99
C ILE A 74 -5.15 -3.63 7.76
N LEU A 75 -4.06 -4.21 7.25
CA LEU A 75 -2.81 -3.52 6.98
C LEU A 75 -2.63 -3.34 5.47
N SER A 76 -2.56 -2.08 5.01
CA SER A 76 -2.41 -1.75 3.58
C SER A 76 -1.08 -1.06 3.32
N PHE A 77 -0.17 -1.72 2.57
CA PHE A 77 1.05 -1.12 2.06
C PHE A 77 0.79 -0.41 0.74
N TYR A 78 1.14 0.87 0.66
CA TYR A 78 0.97 1.66 -0.55
C TYR A 78 2.24 2.46 -0.90
N ARG A 79 2.34 2.90 -2.15
CA ARG A 79 3.58 3.45 -2.72
C ARG A 79 3.82 4.92 -2.39
N GLY A 80 2.75 5.67 -2.16
CA GLY A 80 2.81 7.10 -1.86
C GLY A 80 1.60 7.87 -2.41
N SER A 81 1.43 9.11 -1.91
CA SER A 81 0.35 10.05 -2.24
C SER A 81 0.34 10.49 -3.72
N TRP A 82 1.49 10.42 -4.36
CA TRP A 82 1.67 10.72 -5.79
C TRP A 82 1.08 9.65 -6.72
N CYS A 83 0.80 8.45 -6.20
CA CYS A 83 0.29 7.33 -6.97
C CYS A 83 -1.25 7.37 -7.06
N PRO A 84 -1.85 7.60 -8.25
CA PRO A 84 -3.30 7.74 -8.38
C PRO A 84 -4.06 6.45 -8.05
N TYR A 85 -3.47 5.27 -8.28
CA TYR A 85 -4.10 3.99 -7.92
C TYR A 85 -4.14 3.79 -6.41
N CYS A 86 -3.09 4.25 -5.69
CA CYS A 86 -3.07 4.21 -4.23
C CYS A 86 -4.13 5.14 -3.64
N ASN A 87 -4.31 6.35 -4.18
CA ASN A 87 -5.35 7.25 -3.72
C ASN A 87 -6.76 6.67 -3.93
N LEU A 88 -7.02 6.01 -5.08
CA LEU A 88 -8.30 5.32 -5.30
C LEU A 88 -8.54 4.21 -4.27
N GLU A 89 -7.50 3.43 -3.94
CA GLU A 89 -7.57 2.39 -2.92
C GLU A 89 -7.87 2.98 -1.53
N LEU A 90 -7.08 3.98 -1.08
CA LEU A 90 -7.26 4.62 0.23
C LEU A 90 -8.67 5.21 0.39
N ILE A 91 -9.19 5.88 -0.65
CA ILE A 91 -10.57 6.42 -0.66
C ILE A 91 -11.62 5.28 -0.57
N ALA A 92 -11.41 4.18 -1.29
CA ALA A 92 -12.34 3.04 -1.26
C ALA A 92 -12.32 2.33 0.11
N LEU A 93 -11.14 2.18 0.71
CA LEU A 93 -10.95 1.65 2.06
C LEU A 93 -11.61 2.57 3.11
N GLN A 94 -11.43 3.90 3.00
CA GLN A 94 -12.09 4.87 3.87
C GLN A 94 -13.62 4.75 3.82
N ARG A 95 -14.20 4.61 2.63
CA ARG A 95 -15.65 4.43 2.47
C ARG A 95 -16.17 3.15 3.11
N SER A 96 -15.31 2.17 3.28
CA SER A 96 -15.65 0.84 3.84
C SER A 96 -15.27 0.71 5.32
N LEU A 97 -14.64 1.72 5.92
CA LEU A 97 -14.10 1.66 7.27
C LEU A 97 -15.15 1.24 8.31
N HIS A 98 -16.34 1.85 8.26
CA HIS A 98 -17.44 1.50 9.16
C HIS A 98 -17.88 0.02 9.04
N GLU A 99 -17.83 -0.54 7.82
CA GLU A 99 -18.13 -1.96 7.65
C GLU A 99 -17.01 -2.85 8.25
N PHE A 100 -15.75 -2.45 8.14
CA PHE A 100 -14.63 -3.18 8.77
C PHE A 100 -14.80 -3.18 10.31
N GLU A 101 -15.15 -2.02 10.90
CA GLU A 101 -15.35 -1.85 12.33
C GLU A 101 -16.49 -2.74 12.88
N LYS A 102 -17.56 -2.96 12.11
CA LYS A 102 -18.65 -3.88 12.47
C LYS A 102 -18.18 -5.34 12.66
N TYR A 103 -17.08 -5.72 12.01
CA TYR A 103 -16.46 -7.04 12.13
C TYR A 103 -15.24 -7.05 13.04
N GLY A 104 -15.10 -6.04 13.91
CA GLY A 104 -14.01 -5.96 14.89
C GLY A 104 -12.66 -5.69 14.28
N ALA A 105 -12.60 -5.08 13.09
CA ALA A 105 -11.34 -4.74 12.43
C ALA A 105 -11.15 -3.23 12.32
N THR A 106 -9.89 -2.77 12.38
CA THR A 106 -9.48 -1.41 12.05
C THR A 106 -8.53 -1.42 10.86
N LEU A 107 -8.32 -0.25 10.24
CA LEU A 107 -7.45 -0.09 9.08
C LEU A 107 -6.21 0.73 9.47
N ILE A 108 -5.05 0.26 9.04
CA ILE A 108 -3.77 0.96 9.11
C ILE A 108 -3.14 0.94 7.72
N ALA A 109 -2.78 2.11 7.18
CA ALA A 109 -2.03 2.20 5.94
C ALA A 109 -0.56 2.51 6.22
N ILE A 110 0.35 1.91 5.44
CA ILE A 110 1.80 2.10 5.59
C ILE A 110 2.39 2.52 4.24
N SER A 111 3.22 3.56 4.24
CA SER A 111 3.99 3.98 3.07
C SER A 111 5.41 4.40 3.46
N PRO A 112 6.35 4.47 2.49
CA PRO A 112 7.70 4.98 2.75
C PRO A 112 7.75 6.50 2.87
N GLU A 113 6.65 7.22 2.68
CA GLU A 113 6.60 8.68 2.75
C GLU A 113 6.90 9.18 4.16
N THR A 114 7.45 10.40 4.25
CA THR A 114 7.65 11.06 5.54
C THR A 114 6.31 11.36 6.23
N PRO A 115 6.28 11.53 7.56
CA PRO A 115 5.04 11.88 8.30
C PRO A 115 4.31 13.10 7.74
N ASP A 116 5.03 14.15 7.32
CA ASP A 116 4.43 15.36 6.73
C ASP A 116 3.70 15.05 5.40
N ASN A 117 4.28 14.18 4.55
CA ASN A 117 3.62 13.74 3.32
C ASN A 117 2.44 12.80 3.63
N SER A 118 2.54 11.99 4.68
CA SER A 118 1.44 11.15 5.17
C SER A 118 0.27 12.00 5.69
N LEU A 119 0.55 13.11 6.38
CA LEU A 119 -0.46 14.09 6.81
C LEU A 119 -1.20 14.67 5.58
N THR A 120 -0.44 15.15 4.58
CA THR A 120 -1.01 15.67 3.33
C THR A 120 -1.91 14.63 2.64
N THR A 121 -1.51 13.34 2.65
CA THR A 121 -2.31 12.25 2.11
C THR A 121 -3.63 12.07 2.87
N SER A 122 -3.55 12.08 4.20
CA SER A 122 -4.72 11.92 5.08
C SER A 122 -5.71 13.06 4.90
N GLU A 123 -5.23 14.30 4.88
CA GLU A 123 -6.06 15.50 4.67
C GLU A 123 -6.70 15.52 3.28
N LYS A 124 -5.91 15.30 2.22
CA LYS A 124 -6.38 15.32 0.83
C LYS A 124 -7.47 14.28 0.56
N ASN A 125 -7.38 13.12 1.19
CA ASN A 125 -8.31 12.01 0.98
C ASN A 125 -9.34 11.87 2.12
N ASN A 126 -9.35 12.80 3.11
CA ASN A 126 -10.21 12.77 4.29
C ASN A 126 -10.19 11.41 5.00
N LEU A 127 -8.96 10.90 5.26
CA LEU A 127 -8.78 9.60 5.91
C LEU A 127 -8.93 9.74 7.43
N SER A 128 -9.70 8.84 8.04
CA SER A 128 -9.93 8.78 9.49
C SER A 128 -9.27 7.57 10.17
N PHE A 129 -8.46 6.81 9.41
CA PHE A 129 -7.63 5.72 9.92
C PHE A 129 -6.16 6.14 9.97
N GLU A 130 -5.35 5.38 10.69
CA GLU A 130 -3.92 5.67 10.84
C GLU A 130 -3.15 5.47 9.52
N VAL A 131 -2.33 6.46 9.19
CA VAL A 131 -1.36 6.40 8.10
C VAL A 131 0.03 6.49 8.69
N LEU A 132 0.82 5.42 8.54
CA LEU A 132 2.14 5.28 9.16
C LEU A 132 3.25 5.43 8.13
N SER A 133 4.36 6.00 8.57
CA SER A 133 5.54 6.29 7.76
C SER A 133 6.63 5.25 8.02
N ASP A 134 6.84 4.35 7.05
CA ASP A 134 7.90 3.33 7.06
C ASP A 134 9.13 3.85 6.31
N ILE A 135 9.81 4.83 6.89
CA ILE A 135 11.02 5.43 6.30
C ILE A 135 12.06 4.31 6.08
N ASP A 136 12.67 4.33 4.86
CA ASP A 136 13.59 3.30 4.37
C ASP A 136 12.96 1.92 4.11
N ASN A 137 11.63 1.82 4.11
CA ASN A 137 10.92 0.56 3.90
C ASN A 137 11.36 -0.55 4.88
N LYS A 138 11.58 -0.25 6.14
CA LYS A 138 12.07 -1.22 7.13
C LYS A 138 11.07 -2.36 7.32
N ILE A 139 9.83 -2.01 7.60
CA ILE A 139 8.75 -3.00 7.76
C ILE A 139 8.41 -3.66 6.42
N ALA A 140 8.35 -2.90 5.34
CA ALA A 140 8.14 -3.48 4.00
C ALA A 140 9.21 -4.52 3.63
N LYS A 141 10.47 -4.34 4.06
CA LYS A 141 11.55 -5.34 3.89
C LYS A 141 11.31 -6.60 4.71
N GLU A 142 10.84 -6.48 5.95
CA GLU A 142 10.50 -7.64 6.79
C GLU A 142 9.33 -8.45 6.23
N PHE A 143 8.39 -7.79 5.53
CA PHE A 143 7.33 -8.45 4.77
C PHE A 143 7.78 -8.98 3.40
N ASN A 144 9.04 -8.77 3.00
CA ASN A 144 9.57 -9.04 1.64
C ASN A 144 8.77 -8.32 0.54
N LEU A 145 8.36 -7.08 0.79
CA LEU A 145 7.61 -6.25 -0.16
C LEU A 145 8.45 -5.13 -0.80
N ALA A 146 9.62 -4.78 -0.22
CA ALA A 146 10.42 -3.66 -0.70
C ALA A 146 11.24 -4.04 -1.94
N PHE A 147 11.20 -3.21 -2.98
CA PHE A 147 11.98 -3.38 -4.21
C PHE A 147 12.58 -2.06 -4.67
N SER A 148 13.71 -2.13 -5.40
CA SER A 148 14.35 -0.98 -6.03
C SER A 148 13.78 -0.73 -7.42
N LEU A 149 13.56 0.53 -7.74
CA LEU A 149 13.08 0.91 -9.07
C LEU A 149 14.22 0.81 -10.10
N PRO A 150 13.93 0.34 -11.33
CA PRO A 150 14.85 0.46 -12.46
C PRO A 150 15.11 1.93 -12.83
N ASP A 151 16.32 2.24 -13.31
CA ASP A 151 16.73 3.62 -13.62
C ASP A 151 15.83 4.29 -14.66
N ASP A 152 15.42 3.56 -15.69
CA ASP A 152 14.51 4.05 -16.73
C ASP A 152 13.14 4.43 -16.18
N LEU A 153 12.64 3.69 -15.19
CA LEU A 153 11.38 3.99 -14.50
C LEU A 153 11.53 5.21 -13.57
N ILE A 154 12.69 5.39 -12.93
CA ILE A 154 12.99 6.59 -12.13
C ILE A 154 12.93 7.84 -13.00
N GLU A 155 13.53 7.80 -14.20
CA GLU A 155 13.47 8.93 -15.14
C GLU A 155 12.03 9.22 -15.61
N VAL A 156 11.22 8.20 -15.84
CA VAL A 156 9.78 8.38 -16.14
C VAL A 156 9.06 9.09 -14.98
N TYR A 157 9.36 8.72 -13.74
CA TYR A 157 8.76 9.34 -12.56
C TYR A 157 9.16 10.81 -12.42
N LYS A 158 10.43 11.14 -12.62
CA LYS A 158 10.90 12.53 -12.67
C LYS A 158 10.18 13.34 -13.76
N GLY A 159 9.97 12.73 -14.95
CA GLY A 159 9.18 13.33 -16.02
C GLY A 159 7.70 13.59 -15.65
N PHE A 160 7.17 12.88 -14.66
CA PHE A 160 5.84 13.12 -14.08
C PHE A 160 5.85 14.08 -12.89
N ASN A 161 6.99 14.72 -12.59
CA ASN A 161 7.22 15.53 -11.38
C ASN A 161 7.03 14.74 -10.08
N ILE A 162 7.32 13.42 -10.11
CA ILE A 162 7.36 12.57 -8.92
C ILE A 162 8.80 12.54 -8.42
N ASP A 163 9.03 13.17 -7.27
CA ASP A 163 10.31 13.23 -6.58
C ASP A 163 10.26 12.29 -5.37
N LEU A 164 10.78 11.07 -5.54
CA LEU A 164 10.78 10.06 -4.50
C LEU A 164 11.73 10.40 -3.35
N GLU A 165 12.85 11.11 -3.61
CA GLU A 165 13.77 11.52 -2.54
C GLU A 165 13.08 12.49 -1.59
N LYS A 166 12.35 13.47 -2.14
CA LYS A 166 11.56 14.41 -1.36
C LYS A 166 10.38 13.73 -0.67
N SER A 167 9.69 12.81 -1.36
CA SER A 167 8.52 12.11 -0.83
C SER A 167 8.87 11.23 0.36
N ASN A 168 9.96 10.46 0.25
CA ASN A 168 10.35 9.43 1.21
C ASN A 168 11.44 9.88 2.19
N GLY A 169 12.02 11.07 1.99
CA GLY A 169 13.09 11.60 2.84
C GLY A 169 14.42 10.84 2.73
N ASN A 170 14.62 10.04 1.67
CA ASN A 170 15.84 9.27 1.44
C ASN A 170 16.13 9.09 -0.05
N LYS A 171 17.34 8.58 -0.40
CA LYS A 171 17.80 8.39 -1.78
C LYS A 171 17.71 6.96 -2.30
N ASN A 172 17.04 6.06 -1.57
CA ASN A 172 17.09 4.62 -1.84
C ASN A 172 16.35 4.20 -3.11
N GLN A 173 15.48 5.05 -3.65
CA GLN A 173 14.64 4.76 -4.82
C GLN A 173 13.88 3.42 -4.68
N GLN A 174 13.47 3.11 -3.44
CA GLN A 174 12.75 1.89 -3.10
C GLN A 174 11.28 2.18 -2.79
N LEU A 175 10.43 1.26 -3.20
CA LEU A 175 9.00 1.29 -2.92
C LEU A 175 8.52 -0.08 -2.41
N PRO A 176 7.44 -0.12 -1.63
CA PRO A 176 6.77 -1.38 -1.35
C PRO A 176 5.94 -1.85 -2.55
N VAL A 177 5.85 -3.15 -2.77
CA VAL A 177 4.74 -3.74 -3.51
C VAL A 177 3.46 -3.42 -2.75
N SER A 178 2.43 -2.98 -3.47
CA SER A 178 1.14 -2.73 -2.85
C SER A 178 0.53 -4.04 -2.39
N ALA A 179 0.21 -4.11 -1.11
CA ALA A 179 -0.30 -5.33 -0.48
C ALA A 179 -1.35 -4.98 0.59
N THR A 180 -2.33 -5.86 0.74
CA THR A 180 -3.35 -5.75 1.79
C THR A 180 -3.41 -7.06 2.57
N TYR A 181 -3.34 -6.95 3.88
CA TYR A 181 -3.41 -8.07 4.81
C TYR A 181 -4.57 -7.90 5.78
N ILE A 182 -5.16 -8.99 6.24
CA ILE A 182 -5.96 -9.02 7.48
C ILE A 182 -5.14 -9.81 8.49
N ILE A 183 -4.93 -9.19 9.65
CA ILE A 183 -4.13 -9.73 10.74
C ILE A 183 -5.07 -9.97 11.92
N ASP A 184 -5.08 -11.18 12.46
CA ASP A 184 -5.86 -11.53 13.64
C ASP A 184 -5.16 -11.02 14.92
N GLN A 185 -5.86 -11.01 16.04
CA GLN A 185 -5.39 -10.48 17.32
C GLN A 185 -4.14 -11.17 17.87
N ASP A 186 -3.87 -12.40 17.44
CA ASP A 186 -2.64 -13.13 17.81
C ASP A 186 -1.44 -12.79 16.91
N GLY A 187 -1.59 -11.86 15.96
CA GLY A 187 -0.55 -11.48 14.99
C GLY A 187 -0.47 -12.37 13.74
N THR A 188 -1.36 -13.35 13.61
CA THR A 188 -1.39 -14.23 12.44
C THR A 188 -2.06 -13.54 11.25
N ILE A 189 -1.45 -13.60 10.07
CA ILE A 189 -2.05 -13.17 8.81
C ILE A 189 -3.14 -14.17 8.44
N VAL A 190 -4.39 -13.71 8.33
CA VAL A 190 -5.54 -14.56 7.98
C VAL A 190 -6.04 -14.32 6.56
N TYR A 191 -5.56 -13.29 5.91
CA TYR A 191 -5.78 -12.99 4.49
C TYR A 191 -4.64 -12.16 3.95
N ASP A 192 -4.24 -12.40 2.71
CA ASP A 192 -3.27 -11.59 1.97
C ASP A 192 -3.74 -11.35 0.53
N PHE A 193 -3.45 -10.15 0.04
CA PHE A 193 -3.57 -9.79 -1.37
C PHE A 193 -2.31 -9.03 -1.78
N ILE A 194 -1.48 -9.65 -2.61
CA ILE A 194 -0.19 -9.12 -3.05
C ILE A 194 -0.08 -9.29 -4.55
N LYS A 195 0.19 -8.21 -5.28
CA LYS A 195 0.36 -8.24 -6.74
C LYS A 195 1.48 -7.33 -7.18
N GLU A 196 2.31 -7.80 -8.12
CA GLU A 196 3.38 -7.01 -8.73
C GLU A 196 2.82 -5.85 -9.57
N ASP A 197 1.66 -6.04 -10.18
CA ASP A 197 1.01 -4.95 -10.91
C ASP A 197 0.36 -3.97 -9.92
N TYR A 198 1.00 -2.84 -9.74
CA TYR A 198 0.54 -1.78 -8.84
C TYR A 198 -0.85 -1.23 -9.17
N LYS A 199 -1.46 -1.63 -10.26
CA LYS A 199 -2.83 -1.26 -10.65
C LYS A 199 -3.88 -2.21 -10.04
N GLU A 200 -3.46 -3.39 -9.56
CA GLU A 200 -4.33 -4.35 -8.92
C GLU A 200 -4.38 -4.12 -7.41
N ARG A 201 -5.56 -4.20 -6.82
CA ARG A 201 -5.80 -3.98 -5.38
C ARG A 201 -6.86 -4.94 -4.84
N ALA A 202 -6.79 -5.20 -3.53
CA ALA A 202 -7.86 -5.88 -2.82
C ALA A 202 -9.14 -5.03 -2.85
N ASP A 203 -10.23 -5.58 -3.40
CA ASP A 203 -11.53 -4.89 -3.35
C ASP A 203 -12.06 -4.92 -1.91
N PRO A 204 -12.52 -3.78 -1.35
CA PRO A 204 -13.06 -3.74 0.01
C PRO A 204 -14.18 -4.75 0.27
N LYS A 205 -14.95 -5.11 -0.75
CA LYS A 205 -15.99 -6.16 -0.63
C LYS A 205 -15.40 -7.53 -0.33
N GLU A 206 -14.24 -7.84 -0.92
CA GLU A 206 -13.55 -9.10 -0.63
C GLU A 206 -12.97 -9.08 0.79
N ILE A 207 -12.38 -7.95 1.22
CA ILE A 207 -11.89 -7.77 2.60
C ILE A 207 -13.04 -8.01 3.60
N ILE A 208 -14.22 -7.38 3.38
CA ILE A 208 -15.41 -7.58 4.22
C ILE A 208 -15.85 -9.05 4.24
N LYS A 209 -15.83 -9.72 3.08
CA LYS A 209 -16.18 -11.14 3.01
C LYS A 209 -15.22 -12.01 3.82
N GLN A 210 -13.92 -11.73 3.78
CA GLN A 210 -12.93 -12.44 4.59
C GLN A 210 -13.11 -12.19 6.09
N LEU A 211 -13.45 -10.97 6.50
CA LEU A 211 -13.74 -10.63 7.90
C LEU A 211 -14.99 -11.35 8.42
N LYS A 212 -15.99 -11.61 7.57
CA LYS A 212 -17.23 -12.34 7.94
C LYS A 212 -17.00 -13.83 8.19
N ASN A 213 -16.01 -14.41 7.53
CA ASN A 213 -15.76 -15.86 7.57
C ASN A 213 -14.80 -16.27 8.69
N LYS A 214 -14.36 -15.33 9.49
CA LYS A 214 -13.39 -15.46 10.59
C LYS A 214 -13.94 -14.87 11.87
#